data_f1bfc6c92a457210f47fa416ec22fb43
#
_entry.id   f1bfc6c92a457210f47fa416ec22fb43
#
_cell.length_a   1.000
_cell.length_b   1.000
_cell.length_c   1.000
_cell.angle_alpha   90.00
_cell.angle_beta   90.00
_cell.angle_gamma   90.00
#
_symmetry.space_group_name_H-M   'P 1'
#
loop_
_entity.id
_entity.type
_entity.pdbx_description
1 polymer ?
#
loop_
_entity_poly.entity_id
_entity_poly.type
_entity_poly.pdbx_seq_one_letter_code
_entity_poly.pdbx_strand_id
1 'polypeptide(L)'
;MPIKEQAKYIQLMGELLLNGFSIQEAITILLKIQAITKIHLQNAQRLLQEGHPFYDVLQQMGFSPEKLVQVELAKTHGNLIETLKGIAEQFRLVEEFRKELKKMISYPCLLLVFLLGILAALRQMVLPQLLATDMVAASHWGIVFLKTFHWYLLGTFLVGGLLLIFIQVRLTKMDIIQKYTWFSQLVFFGRMFSLYQSSYIALELGKLFYEGLELRQIIYCLKETRQGSLIQLLAFRLTKGLESGIPLAEQFQSYTFFTEDFSQIILQGEAKGQLGKELLFYSSLTRRHFFQKINRILHWIQPLFFFGIAGLILLIYAAILLPVYGNIEEVLL
;
A
#
# COMPACT_ATOMS: atom_id res chain seq x y z
N MET A 1 2.98 0.31 -17.33
CA MET A 1 4.21 -0.45 -17.05
C MET A 1 4.11 -1.17 -15.70
N PRO A 2 4.57 -2.44 -15.55
CA PRO A 2 4.58 -3.15 -14.28
C PRO A 2 5.46 -2.42 -13.24
N ILE A 3 5.08 -2.49 -11.95
CA ILE A 3 5.81 -1.79 -10.86
C ILE A 3 7.30 -2.17 -10.80
N LYS A 4 7.63 -3.44 -11.08
CA LYS A 4 9.02 -3.92 -11.11
C LYS A 4 9.86 -3.23 -12.21
N GLU A 5 9.28 -3.01 -13.37
CA GLU A 5 9.93 -2.27 -14.46
C GLU A 5 10.03 -0.78 -14.14
N GLN A 6 9.00 -0.19 -13.50
CA GLN A 6 9.07 1.19 -13.03
C GLN A 6 10.23 1.40 -12.05
N ALA A 7 10.38 0.48 -11.09
CA ALA A 7 11.48 0.51 -10.14
C ALA A 7 12.84 0.48 -10.83
N LYS A 8 13.03 -0.48 -11.76
CA LYS A 8 14.27 -0.63 -12.53
C LYS A 8 14.55 0.60 -13.40
N TYR A 9 13.53 1.14 -14.04
CA TYR A 9 13.66 2.35 -14.86
C TYR A 9 14.15 3.54 -14.06
N ILE A 10 13.48 3.85 -12.93
CA ILE A 10 13.85 4.98 -12.07
C ILE A 10 15.24 4.83 -11.48
N GLN A 11 15.60 3.61 -11.04
CA GLN A 11 16.93 3.34 -10.52
C GLN A 11 18.00 3.64 -11.57
N LEU A 12 17.89 3.04 -12.75
CA LEU A 12 18.86 3.21 -13.83
C LEU A 12 18.92 4.66 -14.35
N MET A 13 17.76 5.32 -14.47
CA MET A 13 17.71 6.75 -14.79
C MET A 13 18.47 7.58 -13.77
N GLY A 14 18.22 7.36 -12.47
CA GLY A 14 18.92 8.06 -11.40
C GLY A 14 20.44 7.83 -11.41
N GLU A 15 20.87 6.60 -11.70
CA GLU A 15 22.30 6.25 -11.82
C GLU A 15 22.95 6.93 -13.04
N LEU A 16 22.31 6.93 -14.20
CA LEU A 16 22.82 7.57 -15.42
C LEU A 16 22.90 9.09 -15.26
N LEU A 17 21.87 9.73 -14.72
CA LEU A 17 21.89 11.17 -14.46
C LEU A 17 22.97 11.55 -13.43
N LEU A 18 23.21 10.71 -12.42
CA LEU A 18 24.29 10.92 -11.44
C LEU A 18 25.68 10.89 -12.11
N ASN A 19 25.84 10.06 -13.15
CA ASN A 19 27.07 9.98 -13.94
C ASN A 19 27.17 11.06 -15.04
N GLY A 20 26.28 12.06 -15.01
CA GLY A 20 26.34 13.24 -15.89
C GLY A 20 25.64 13.10 -17.24
N PHE A 21 24.98 11.97 -17.51
CA PHE A 21 24.19 11.82 -18.76
C PHE A 21 22.92 12.67 -18.69
N SER A 22 22.55 13.26 -19.79
CA SER A 22 21.25 13.91 -19.94
C SER A 22 20.09 12.88 -19.95
N ILE A 23 18.86 13.32 -19.73
CA ILE A 23 17.67 12.44 -19.76
C ILE A 23 17.54 11.74 -21.12
N GLN A 24 17.84 12.43 -22.24
CA GLN A 24 17.76 11.86 -23.58
C GLN A 24 18.83 10.81 -23.83
N GLU A 25 20.08 11.08 -23.41
CA GLU A 25 21.17 10.10 -23.49
C GLU A 25 20.89 8.88 -22.63
N ALA A 26 20.39 9.09 -21.40
CA ALA A 26 20.04 8.01 -20.49
C ALA A 26 18.97 7.08 -21.12
N ILE A 27 17.91 7.61 -21.72
CA ILE A 27 16.89 6.79 -22.40
C ILE A 27 17.49 6.05 -23.62
N THR A 28 18.39 6.69 -24.36
CA THR A 28 19.07 6.06 -25.49
C THR A 28 19.95 4.89 -25.04
N ILE A 29 20.66 5.04 -23.93
CA ILE A 29 21.45 3.95 -23.32
C ILE A 29 20.52 2.82 -22.87
N LEU A 30 19.42 3.13 -22.17
CA LEU A 30 18.46 2.13 -21.70
C LEU A 30 17.82 1.35 -22.85
N LEU A 31 17.61 1.99 -24.00
CA LEU A 31 17.14 1.32 -25.24
C LEU A 31 18.18 0.35 -25.78
N LYS A 32 19.46 0.74 -25.82
CA LYS A 32 20.55 -0.11 -26.33
C LYS A 32 20.74 -1.37 -25.48
N ILE A 33 20.66 -1.24 -24.14
CA ILE A 33 20.83 -2.38 -23.22
C ILE A 33 19.55 -3.16 -22.99
N GLN A 34 18.44 -2.77 -23.60
CA GLN A 34 17.11 -3.38 -23.41
C GLN A 34 16.73 -3.55 -21.93
N ALA A 35 17.00 -2.52 -21.13
CA ALA A 35 16.87 -2.56 -19.69
C ALA A 35 15.44 -2.89 -19.20
N ILE A 36 14.44 -2.42 -19.94
CA ILE A 36 13.00 -2.66 -19.75
C ILE A 36 12.32 -2.88 -21.10
N THR A 37 11.01 -3.13 -21.09
CA THR A 37 10.21 -3.36 -22.31
C THR A 37 10.43 -2.24 -23.34
N LYS A 38 10.91 -2.60 -24.52
CA LYS A 38 11.33 -1.70 -25.60
C LYS A 38 10.27 -0.65 -25.97
N ILE A 39 9.01 -1.03 -26.03
CA ILE A 39 7.88 -0.16 -26.37
C ILE A 39 7.80 1.07 -25.44
N HIS A 40 8.01 0.87 -24.13
CA HIS A 40 7.96 1.98 -23.15
C HIS A 40 9.11 2.97 -23.34
N LEU A 41 10.31 2.48 -23.67
CA LEU A 41 11.48 3.33 -23.92
C LEU A 41 11.38 4.09 -25.26
N GLN A 42 10.84 3.45 -26.30
CA GLN A 42 10.60 4.12 -27.59
C GLN A 42 9.57 5.24 -27.45
N ASN A 43 8.47 5.01 -26.71
CA ASN A 43 7.50 6.05 -26.43
C ASN A 43 8.10 7.19 -25.62
N ALA A 44 8.93 6.87 -24.61
CA ALA A 44 9.65 7.87 -23.82
C ALA A 44 10.58 8.73 -24.68
N GLN A 45 11.34 8.11 -25.59
CA GLN A 45 12.24 8.82 -26.50
C GLN A 45 11.46 9.76 -27.42
N ARG A 46 10.35 9.28 -28.02
CA ARG A 46 9.49 10.09 -28.87
C ARG A 46 8.95 11.33 -28.14
N LEU A 47 8.38 11.15 -26.95
CA LEU A 47 7.83 12.26 -26.17
C LEU A 47 8.88 13.33 -25.86
N LEU A 48 10.10 12.93 -25.48
CA LEU A 48 11.17 13.89 -25.23
C LEU A 48 11.63 14.60 -26.50
N GLN A 49 11.62 13.92 -27.66
CA GLN A 49 11.92 14.54 -28.96
C GLN A 49 10.84 15.55 -29.38
N GLU A 50 9.58 15.29 -29.03
CA GLU A 50 8.44 16.19 -29.23
C GLU A 50 8.44 17.37 -28.24
N GLY A 51 9.41 17.42 -27.30
CA GLY A 51 9.54 18.52 -26.31
C GLY A 51 8.69 18.36 -25.06
N HIS A 52 8.06 17.20 -24.86
CA HIS A 52 7.30 16.95 -23.65
C HIS A 52 8.21 16.87 -22.41
N PRO A 53 7.79 17.38 -21.27
CA PRO A 53 8.57 17.32 -20.05
C PRO A 53 8.68 15.87 -19.53
N PHE A 54 9.74 15.59 -18.77
CA PHE A 54 10.03 14.24 -18.26
C PHE A 54 8.91 13.63 -17.41
N TYR A 55 8.15 14.43 -16.69
CA TYR A 55 7.01 13.93 -15.91
C TYR A 55 5.88 13.36 -16.79
N ASP A 56 5.66 13.89 -18.01
CA ASP A 56 4.69 13.33 -18.98
C ASP A 56 5.11 11.92 -19.42
N VAL A 57 6.41 11.73 -19.63
CA VAL A 57 6.98 10.41 -19.92
C VAL A 57 6.64 9.42 -18.80
N LEU A 58 6.86 9.80 -17.55
CA LEU A 58 6.54 8.97 -16.40
C LEU A 58 5.04 8.73 -16.26
N GLN A 59 4.22 9.72 -16.58
CA GLN A 59 2.76 9.57 -16.58
C GLN A 59 2.29 8.52 -17.57
N GLN A 60 2.79 8.55 -18.81
CA GLN A 60 2.45 7.53 -19.82
C GLN A 60 2.98 6.14 -19.44
N MET A 61 4.06 6.05 -18.68
CA MET A 61 4.55 4.80 -18.12
C MET A 61 3.69 4.28 -16.96
N GLY A 62 2.69 5.05 -16.50
CA GLY A 62 1.74 4.66 -15.46
C GLY A 62 2.28 4.81 -14.03
N PHE A 63 3.16 5.79 -13.79
CA PHE A 63 3.59 6.13 -12.43
C PHE A 63 2.45 6.74 -11.61
N SER A 64 2.46 6.51 -10.31
CA SER A 64 1.44 7.04 -9.41
C SER A 64 1.48 8.57 -9.32
N PRO A 65 0.34 9.22 -9.06
CA PRO A 65 0.25 10.68 -8.95
C PRO A 65 1.27 11.28 -7.98
N GLU A 66 1.52 10.60 -6.84
CA GLU A 66 2.47 11.08 -5.84
C GLU A 66 3.91 11.13 -6.39
N LYS A 67 4.30 10.13 -7.19
CA LYS A 67 5.64 10.10 -7.80
C LYS A 67 5.79 11.14 -8.90
N LEU A 68 4.72 11.39 -9.66
CA LEU A 68 4.71 12.44 -10.67
C LEU A 68 4.87 13.82 -10.03
N VAL A 69 4.18 14.08 -8.93
CA VAL A 69 4.32 15.32 -8.15
C VAL A 69 5.75 15.49 -7.62
N GLN A 70 6.39 14.43 -7.11
CA GLN A 70 7.78 14.48 -6.66
C GLN A 70 8.74 14.92 -7.78
N VAL A 71 8.58 14.38 -8.99
CA VAL A 71 9.40 14.74 -10.15
C VAL A 71 9.09 16.15 -10.63
N GLU A 72 7.85 16.57 -10.56
CA GLU A 72 7.44 17.93 -10.92
C GLU A 72 8.03 18.97 -9.96
N LEU A 73 7.94 18.74 -8.66
CA LEU A 73 8.56 19.59 -7.64
C LEU A 73 10.08 19.62 -7.74
N ALA A 74 10.70 18.53 -8.23
CA ALA A 74 12.14 18.48 -8.46
C ALA A 74 12.64 19.53 -9.46
N LYS A 75 11.79 20.06 -10.35
CA LYS A 75 12.13 21.21 -11.20
C LYS A 75 12.32 22.48 -10.38
N THR A 76 11.53 22.66 -9.33
CA THR A 76 11.55 23.86 -8.49
C THR A 76 12.75 23.85 -7.56
N HIS A 77 13.03 22.74 -6.89
CA HIS A 77 14.17 22.62 -5.98
C HIS A 77 15.49 22.16 -6.68
N GLY A 78 15.47 21.96 -8.00
CA GLY A 78 16.67 21.71 -8.81
C GLY A 78 17.33 20.33 -8.64
N ASN A 79 16.84 19.46 -7.76
CA ASN A 79 17.49 18.19 -7.41
C ASN A 79 16.75 16.95 -7.90
N LEU A 80 16.66 16.81 -9.25
CA LEU A 80 16.01 15.67 -9.88
C LEU A 80 16.67 14.34 -9.53
N ILE A 81 18.02 14.32 -9.47
CA ILE A 81 18.79 13.10 -9.20
C ILE A 81 18.43 12.53 -7.82
N GLU A 82 18.43 13.37 -6.80
CA GLU A 82 18.08 12.94 -5.44
C GLU A 82 16.62 12.50 -5.36
N THR A 83 15.73 13.18 -6.06
CA THR A 83 14.31 12.79 -6.14
C THR A 83 14.15 11.41 -6.78
N LEU A 84 14.83 11.12 -7.89
CA LEU A 84 14.80 9.80 -8.52
C LEU A 84 15.38 8.71 -7.61
N LYS A 85 16.49 8.99 -6.91
CA LYS A 85 17.04 8.09 -5.89
C LYS A 85 16.03 7.82 -4.76
N GLY A 86 15.36 8.85 -4.28
CA GLY A 86 14.32 8.72 -3.25
C GLY A 86 13.13 7.87 -3.73
N ILE A 87 12.70 8.03 -4.97
CA ILE A 87 11.65 7.22 -5.59
C ILE A 87 12.13 5.77 -5.78
N ALA A 88 13.38 5.55 -6.24
CA ALA A 88 13.97 4.22 -6.38
C ALA A 88 14.01 3.48 -5.04
N GLU A 89 14.42 4.16 -3.98
CA GLU A 89 14.43 3.61 -2.62
C GLU A 89 13.02 3.25 -2.12
N GLN A 90 12.00 4.06 -2.40
CA GLN A 90 10.61 3.73 -2.09
C GLN A 90 10.17 2.45 -2.81
N PHE A 91 10.53 2.28 -4.09
CA PHE A 91 10.24 1.06 -4.83
C PHE A 91 10.98 -0.16 -4.27
N ARG A 92 12.24 0.00 -3.89
CA ARG A 92 13.06 -1.06 -3.26
C ARG A 92 12.41 -1.56 -1.98
N LEU A 93 11.99 -0.65 -1.11
CA LEU A 93 11.33 -1.00 0.14
C LEU A 93 9.99 -1.73 -0.08
N VAL A 94 9.19 -1.29 -1.07
CA VAL A 94 7.95 -1.99 -1.45
C VAL A 94 8.23 -3.39 -2.02
N GLU A 95 9.29 -3.54 -2.80
CA GLU A 95 9.67 -4.85 -3.36
C GLU A 95 10.17 -5.82 -2.29
N GLU A 96 10.99 -5.35 -1.35
CA GLU A 96 11.45 -6.12 -0.19
C GLU A 96 10.25 -6.58 0.65
N PHE A 97 9.34 -5.66 0.96
CA PHE A 97 8.10 -5.99 1.66
C PHE A 97 7.29 -7.09 0.93
N ARG A 98 7.13 -6.98 -0.39
CA ARG A 98 6.41 -8.00 -1.18
C ARG A 98 7.12 -9.36 -1.16
N LYS A 99 8.45 -9.37 -1.22
CA LYS A 99 9.24 -10.62 -1.13
C LYS A 99 9.09 -11.28 0.23
N GLU A 100 9.18 -10.50 1.31
CA GLU A 100 8.98 -11.00 2.67
C GLU A 100 7.56 -11.52 2.88
N LEU A 101 6.55 -10.76 2.46
CA LEU A 101 5.15 -11.17 2.53
C LEU A 101 4.92 -12.49 1.77
N LYS A 102 5.43 -12.60 0.54
CA LYS A 102 5.31 -13.83 -0.26
C LYS A 102 5.97 -15.02 0.45
N LYS A 103 7.18 -14.83 1.01
CA LYS A 103 7.90 -15.87 1.75
C LYS A 103 7.10 -16.35 2.97
N MET A 104 6.53 -15.42 3.74
CA MET A 104 5.76 -15.73 4.95
C MET A 104 4.43 -16.43 4.66
N ILE A 105 3.74 -16.07 3.57
CA ILE A 105 2.43 -16.61 3.24
C ILE A 105 2.52 -17.90 2.43
N SER A 106 3.61 -18.17 1.73
CA SER A 106 3.73 -19.33 0.81
C SER A 106 3.49 -20.67 1.52
N TYR A 107 4.11 -20.90 2.67
CA TYR A 107 3.95 -22.15 3.42
C TYR A 107 2.54 -22.30 4.02
N PRO A 108 1.98 -21.31 4.73
CA PRO A 108 0.61 -21.38 5.22
C PRO A 108 -0.44 -21.60 4.11
N CYS A 109 -0.28 -20.94 2.96
CA CYS A 109 -1.19 -21.13 1.82
C CYS A 109 -1.12 -22.58 1.28
N LEU A 110 0.10 -23.13 1.14
CA LEU A 110 0.28 -24.51 0.69
C LEU A 110 -0.40 -25.49 1.67
N LEU A 111 -0.19 -25.29 2.97
CA LEU A 111 -0.81 -26.12 4.01
C LEU A 111 -2.34 -25.99 4.01
N LEU A 112 -2.86 -24.78 3.81
CA LEU A 112 -4.31 -24.54 3.73
C LEU A 112 -4.91 -25.23 2.50
N VAL A 113 -4.26 -25.14 1.34
CA VAL A 113 -4.70 -25.84 0.11
C VAL A 113 -4.71 -27.35 0.33
N PHE A 114 -3.67 -27.90 0.97
CA PHE A 114 -3.60 -29.33 1.32
C PHE A 114 -4.76 -29.73 2.25
N LEU A 115 -5.03 -28.92 3.27
CA LEU A 115 -6.11 -29.17 4.22
C LEU A 115 -7.50 -29.11 3.58
N LEU A 116 -7.71 -28.17 2.66
CA LEU A 116 -8.95 -28.11 1.85
C LEU A 116 -9.08 -29.34 0.93
N GLY A 117 -7.96 -29.84 0.41
CA GLY A 117 -7.93 -31.11 -0.34
C GLY A 117 -8.36 -32.31 0.52
N ILE A 118 -7.87 -32.38 1.77
CA ILE A 118 -8.32 -33.41 2.73
C ILE A 118 -9.82 -33.29 3.00
N LEU A 119 -10.34 -32.07 3.25
CA LEU A 119 -11.77 -31.87 3.46
C LEU A 119 -12.59 -32.32 2.26
N ALA A 120 -12.15 -32.03 1.05
CA ALA A 120 -12.81 -32.47 -0.18
C ALA A 120 -12.80 -34.01 -0.32
N ALA A 121 -11.66 -34.66 -0.01
CA ALA A 121 -11.54 -36.11 -0.03
C ALA A 121 -12.45 -36.77 1.03
N LEU A 122 -12.47 -36.25 2.25
CA LEU A 122 -13.36 -36.73 3.31
C LEU A 122 -14.84 -36.63 2.91
N ARG A 123 -15.21 -35.54 2.27
CA ARG A 123 -16.59 -35.34 1.76
C ARG A 123 -16.95 -36.36 0.68
N GLN A 124 -16.03 -36.68 -0.23
CA GLN A 124 -16.32 -37.57 -1.36
C GLN A 124 -16.20 -39.05 -1.01
N MET A 125 -15.25 -39.43 -0.15
CA MET A 125 -14.96 -40.83 0.14
C MET A 125 -15.53 -41.31 1.49
N VAL A 126 -15.38 -40.52 2.56
CA VAL A 126 -15.75 -40.93 3.92
C VAL A 126 -17.22 -40.63 4.24
N LEU A 127 -17.71 -39.47 3.86
CA LEU A 127 -19.09 -39.06 4.17
C LEU A 127 -20.15 -40.01 3.61
N PRO A 128 -20.06 -40.50 2.36
CA PRO A 128 -21.06 -41.48 1.84
C PRO A 128 -21.02 -42.81 2.61
N GLN A 129 -19.82 -43.27 3.03
CA GLN A 129 -19.69 -44.52 3.79
C GLN A 129 -20.29 -44.40 5.20
N LEU A 130 -20.07 -43.25 5.88
CA LEU A 130 -20.66 -42.98 7.20
C LEU A 130 -22.18 -42.89 7.15
N LEU A 131 -22.74 -42.35 6.08
CA LEU A 131 -24.20 -42.26 5.89
C LEU A 131 -24.80 -43.58 5.50
N ALA A 132 -24.07 -44.49 4.81
CA ALA A 132 -24.56 -45.81 4.38
C ALA A 132 -24.61 -46.83 5.52
N THR A 133 -23.81 -46.61 6.59
CA THR A 133 -23.76 -47.54 7.74
C THR A 133 -24.78 -47.22 8.84
N ASP A 134 -25.59 -46.20 8.68
CA ASP A 134 -26.52 -45.64 9.69
C ASP A 134 -25.88 -45.41 11.10
N MET A 135 -24.55 -45.46 11.15
CA MET A 135 -23.83 -45.27 12.39
C MET A 135 -23.87 -43.82 12.90
N VAL A 136 -24.29 -42.86 12.06
CA VAL A 136 -24.26 -41.43 12.42
C VAL A 136 -25.48 -40.72 11.93
N ALA A 137 -26.16 -39.98 12.83
CA ALA A 137 -27.30 -39.17 12.45
C ALA A 137 -26.89 -38.09 11.41
N ALA A 138 -27.58 -38.03 10.28
CA ALA A 138 -27.35 -37.06 9.20
C ALA A 138 -27.43 -35.58 9.67
N SER A 139 -28.07 -35.34 10.82
CA SER A 139 -28.22 -34.05 11.49
C SER A 139 -27.02 -33.65 12.36
N HIS A 140 -26.03 -34.52 12.54
CA HIS A 140 -24.85 -34.21 13.36
C HIS A 140 -24.06 -33.04 12.75
N TRP A 141 -23.70 -32.04 13.58
CA TRP A 141 -23.07 -30.80 13.13
C TRP A 141 -21.81 -31.03 12.25
N GLY A 142 -21.00 -32.04 12.55
CA GLY A 142 -19.81 -32.38 11.78
C GLY A 142 -20.12 -32.83 10.36
N ILE A 143 -21.18 -33.64 10.18
CA ILE A 143 -21.66 -34.06 8.87
C ILE A 143 -22.21 -32.87 8.08
N VAL A 144 -23.01 -32.02 8.73
CA VAL A 144 -23.51 -30.79 8.11
C VAL A 144 -22.34 -29.88 7.70
N PHE A 145 -21.31 -29.73 8.53
CA PHE A 145 -20.11 -28.97 8.20
C PHE A 145 -19.39 -29.54 6.96
N LEU A 146 -19.11 -30.85 6.93
CA LEU A 146 -18.47 -31.51 5.77
C LEU A 146 -19.29 -31.38 4.49
N LYS A 147 -20.62 -31.41 4.60
CA LYS A 147 -21.55 -31.24 3.46
C LYS A 147 -21.59 -29.81 2.92
N THR A 148 -21.47 -28.82 3.80
CA THR A 148 -21.74 -27.40 3.47
C THR A 148 -20.49 -26.51 3.44
N PHE A 149 -19.29 -26.98 3.83
CA PHE A 149 -18.09 -26.14 3.93
C PHE A 149 -17.76 -25.38 2.63
N HIS A 150 -18.00 -25.99 1.47
CA HIS A 150 -17.77 -25.32 0.18
C HIS A 150 -18.71 -24.12 -0.06
N TRP A 151 -19.95 -24.18 0.46
CA TRP A 151 -20.89 -23.05 0.41
C TRP A 151 -20.44 -21.90 1.31
N TYR A 152 -19.84 -22.21 2.48
CA TYR A 152 -19.25 -21.19 3.35
C TYR A 152 -18.05 -20.52 2.67
N LEU A 153 -17.20 -21.28 1.99
CA LEU A 153 -16.09 -20.72 1.21
C LEU A 153 -16.61 -19.81 0.09
N LEU A 154 -17.56 -20.29 -0.69
CA LEU A 154 -18.15 -19.52 -1.80
C LEU A 154 -18.86 -18.26 -1.29
N GLY A 155 -19.61 -18.36 -0.20
CA GLY A 155 -20.25 -17.23 0.47
C GLY A 155 -19.25 -16.19 0.96
N THR A 156 -18.14 -16.60 1.58
CA THR A 156 -17.08 -15.72 2.04
C THR A 156 -16.44 -14.96 0.88
N PHE A 157 -16.15 -15.65 -0.24
CA PHE A 157 -15.63 -15.02 -1.46
C PHE A 157 -16.61 -14.02 -2.08
N LEU A 158 -17.90 -14.38 -2.12
CA LEU A 158 -18.95 -13.53 -2.69
C LEU A 158 -19.16 -12.27 -1.85
N VAL A 159 -19.28 -12.43 -0.52
CA VAL A 159 -19.41 -11.31 0.42
C VAL A 159 -18.18 -10.41 0.36
N GLY A 160 -16.96 -10.99 0.37
CA GLY A 160 -15.71 -10.25 0.22
C GLY A 160 -15.65 -9.44 -1.09
N GLY A 161 -16.02 -10.06 -2.21
CA GLY A 161 -16.10 -9.41 -3.52
C GLY A 161 -17.10 -8.26 -3.57
N LEU A 162 -18.31 -8.46 -3.05
CA LEU A 162 -19.35 -7.42 -2.96
C LEU A 162 -18.89 -6.25 -2.08
N LEU A 163 -18.23 -6.55 -0.96
CA LEU A 163 -17.69 -5.53 -0.05
C LEU A 163 -16.60 -4.69 -0.71
N LEU A 164 -15.70 -5.33 -1.48
CA LEU A 164 -14.68 -4.63 -2.26
C LEU A 164 -15.30 -3.72 -3.33
N ILE A 165 -16.29 -4.20 -4.07
CA ILE A 165 -17.04 -3.42 -5.06
C ILE A 165 -17.74 -2.23 -4.39
N PHE A 166 -18.40 -2.45 -3.27
CA PHE A 166 -19.08 -1.40 -2.51
C PHE A 166 -18.10 -0.31 -2.05
N ILE A 167 -16.95 -0.70 -1.48
CA ILE A 167 -15.88 0.23 -1.08
C ILE A 167 -15.37 1.01 -2.30
N GLN A 168 -15.13 0.35 -3.43
CA GLN A 168 -14.64 0.99 -4.64
C GLN A 168 -15.62 2.03 -5.18
N VAL A 169 -16.92 1.68 -5.27
CA VAL A 169 -17.99 2.59 -5.73
C VAL A 169 -18.12 3.78 -4.78
N ARG A 170 -18.03 3.56 -3.47
CA ARG A 170 -18.07 4.65 -2.49
C ARG A 170 -16.87 5.58 -2.62
N LEU A 171 -15.67 5.03 -2.78
CA LEU A 171 -14.45 5.83 -2.96
C LEU A 171 -14.45 6.65 -4.25
N THR A 172 -15.02 6.16 -5.35
CA THR A 172 -15.09 6.94 -6.60
C THR A 172 -15.93 8.21 -6.50
N LYS A 173 -16.91 8.25 -5.58
CA LYS A 173 -17.81 9.39 -5.36
C LYS A 173 -17.31 10.43 -4.36
N MET A 174 -16.24 10.12 -3.63
CA MET A 174 -15.68 11.00 -2.60
C MET A 174 -14.63 11.96 -3.18
N ASP A 175 -14.56 13.19 -2.66
CA ASP A 175 -13.42 14.07 -2.87
C ASP A 175 -12.12 13.48 -2.30
N ILE A 176 -10.97 13.90 -2.86
CA ILE A 176 -9.66 13.40 -2.45
C ILE A 176 -9.44 13.57 -0.95
N ILE A 177 -9.74 14.71 -0.38
CA ILE A 177 -9.57 14.97 1.05
C ILE A 177 -10.48 14.08 1.89
N GLN A 178 -11.74 13.87 1.47
CA GLN A 178 -12.66 12.93 2.13
C GLN A 178 -12.15 11.49 2.07
N LYS A 179 -11.56 11.06 0.94
CA LYS A 179 -10.92 9.74 0.82
C LYS A 179 -9.79 9.57 1.83
N TYR A 180 -8.91 10.56 1.93
CA TYR A 180 -7.77 10.51 2.86
C TYR A 180 -8.23 10.52 4.32
N THR A 181 -9.25 11.32 4.65
CA THR A 181 -9.91 11.30 5.97
C THR A 181 -10.51 9.94 6.27
N TRP A 182 -11.23 9.33 5.32
CA TRP A 182 -11.83 8.01 5.49
C TRP A 182 -10.75 6.93 5.71
N PHE A 183 -9.67 6.94 4.92
CA PHE A 183 -8.56 5.98 5.11
C PHE A 183 -7.86 6.15 6.46
N SER A 184 -7.73 7.38 6.97
CA SER A 184 -7.12 7.63 8.27
C SER A 184 -7.96 7.14 9.46
N GLN A 185 -9.27 6.98 9.29
CA GLN A 185 -10.19 6.50 10.33
C GLN A 185 -10.30 4.97 10.40
N LEU A 186 -9.69 4.23 9.48
CA LEU A 186 -9.70 2.76 9.51
C LEU A 186 -8.93 2.24 10.73
N VAL A 187 -9.57 1.39 11.53
CA VAL A 187 -9.06 0.91 12.84
C VAL A 187 -7.64 0.33 12.75
N PHE A 188 -7.36 -0.51 11.75
CA PHE A 188 -6.06 -1.18 11.62
C PHE A 188 -5.06 -0.41 10.74
N PHE A 189 -5.52 0.26 9.70
CA PHE A 189 -4.68 0.89 8.68
C PHE A 189 -4.56 2.41 8.83
N GLY A 190 -5.49 3.05 9.55
CA GLY A 190 -5.56 4.51 9.62
C GLY A 190 -4.29 5.15 10.15
N ARG A 191 -3.76 4.64 11.27
CA ARG A 191 -2.50 5.18 11.84
C ARG A 191 -1.29 4.96 10.93
N MET A 192 -1.25 3.87 10.17
CA MET A 192 -0.19 3.63 9.18
C MET A 192 -0.33 4.60 8.00
N PHE A 193 -1.56 4.80 7.55
CA PHE A 193 -1.87 5.76 6.49
C PHE A 193 -1.45 7.18 6.89
N SER A 194 -1.77 7.63 8.11
CA SER A 194 -1.35 8.94 8.62
C SER A 194 0.17 9.09 8.73
N LEU A 195 0.89 8.06 9.18
CA LEU A 195 2.36 8.06 9.18
C LEU A 195 2.93 8.23 7.76
N TYR A 196 2.38 7.50 6.79
CA TYR A 196 2.82 7.60 5.39
C TYR A 196 2.56 9.00 4.83
N GLN A 197 1.35 9.54 5.00
CA GLN A 197 0.97 10.85 4.49
C GLN A 197 1.78 11.98 5.15
N SER A 198 1.94 11.94 6.48
CA SER A 198 2.76 12.91 7.19
C SER A 198 4.21 12.89 6.73
N SER A 199 4.80 11.69 6.56
CA SER A 199 6.17 11.58 6.07
C SER A 199 6.32 12.08 4.64
N TYR A 200 5.33 11.85 3.77
CA TYR A 200 5.34 12.28 2.38
C TYR A 200 5.24 13.81 2.27
N ILE A 201 4.25 14.41 2.92
CA ILE A 201 4.06 15.87 2.89
C ILE A 201 5.22 16.59 3.56
N ALA A 202 5.72 16.07 4.70
CA ALA A 202 6.91 16.62 5.36
C ALA A 202 8.16 16.57 4.48
N LEU A 203 8.33 15.52 3.67
CA LEU A 203 9.45 15.41 2.73
C LEU A 203 9.37 16.51 1.67
N GLU A 204 8.21 16.66 1.03
CA GLU A 204 8.07 17.59 -0.10
C GLU A 204 8.14 19.05 0.37
N LEU A 205 7.44 19.40 1.45
CA LEU A 205 7.55 20.73 2.04
C LEU A 205 8.97 20.98 2.59
N GLY A 206 9.54 19.98 3.26
CA GLY A 206 10.87 20.08 3.84
C GLY A 206 11.95 20.38 2.81
N LYS A 207 11.91 19.74 1.63
CA LYS A 207 12.84 20.03 0.53
C LYS A 207 12.71 21.47 0.05
N LEU A 208 11.50 21.95 -0.19
CA LEU A 208 11.26 23.30 -0.69
C LEU A 208 11.71 24.37 0.32
N PHE A 209 11.40 24.18 1.61
CA PHE A 209 11.90 25.08 2.67
C PHE A 209 13.43 24.99 2.85
N TYR A 210 14.04 23.79 2.68
CA TYR A 210 15.46 23.60 2.81
C TYR A 210 16.25 24.31 1.72
N GLU A 211 15.71 24.39 0.51
CA GLU A 211 16.25 25.16 -0.62
C GLU A 211 16.02 26.68 -0.47
N GLY A 212 15.41 27.10 0.64
CA GLY A 212 15.25 28.53 0.98
C GLY A 212 14.02 29.21 0.36
N LEU A 213 13.07 28.45 -0.19
CA LEU A 213 11.82 29.03 -0.70
C LEU A 213 10.97 29.53 0.46
N GLU A 214 10.38 30.72 0.28
CA GLU A 214 9.37 31.25 1.20
C GLU A 214 8.05 30.50 1.08
N LEU A 215 7.24 30.50 2.17
CA LEU A 215 5.95 29.80 2.22
C LEU A 215 5.03 30.19 1.04
N ARG A 216 5.01 31.48 0.66
CA ARG A 216 4.19 31.96 -0.47
C ARG A 216 4.65 31.34 -1.80
N GLN A 217 5.95 31.24 -2.04
CA GLN A 217 6.53 30.63 -3.22
C GLN A 217 6.24 29.13 -3.25
N ILE A 218 6.38 28.46 -2.10
CA ILE A 218 6.07 27.03 -1.94
C ILE A 218 4.61 26.78 -2.31
N ILE A 219 3.67 27.55 -1.76
CA ILE A 219 2.24 27.39 -2.06
C ILE A 219 1.97 27.59 -3.55
N TYR A 220 2.61 28.57 -4.18
CA TYR A 220 2.49 28.79 -5.62
C TYR A 220 2.97 27.56 -6.39
N CYS A 221 4.15 27.05 -6.10
CA CYS A 221 4.68 25.81 -6.75
C CYS A 221 3.77 24.61 -6.53
N LEU A 222 3.21 24.44 -5.34
CA LEU A 222 2.30 23.32 -5.04
C LEU A 222 0.97 23.44 -5.79
N LYS A 223 0.48 24.66 -6.06
CA LYS A 223 -0.74 24.88 -6.88
C LYS A 223 -0.54 24.53 -8.34
N GLU A 224 0.67 24.72 -8.86
CA GLU A 224 1.04 24.39 -10.24
C GLU A 224 1.25 22.87 -10.45
N THR A 225 1.27 22.08 -9.37
CA THR A 225 1.38 20.64 -9.49
C THR A 225 0.13 20.01 -10.12
N ARG A 226 0.23 18.75 -10.51
CA ARG A 226 -0.81 17.97 -11.19
C ARG A 226 -2.20 18.21 -10.59
N GLN A 227 -3.14 18.56 -11.48
CA GLN A 227 -4.55 18.78 -11.11
C GLN A 227 -5.14 17.55 -10.38
N GLY A 228 -5.82 17.82 -9.26
CA GLY A 228 -6.45 16.80 -8.44
C GLY A 228 -5.48 15.98 -7.58
N SER A 229 -4.21 16.39 -7.42
CA SER A 229 -3.33 15.80 -6.42
C SER A 229 -3.68 16.31 -5.01
N LEU A 230 -3.38 15.49 -3.97
CA LEU A 230 -3.57 15.92 -2.57
C LEU A 230 -2.78 17.20 -2.29
N ILE A 231 -1.55 17.29 -2.75
CA ILE A 231 -0.67 18.45 -2.55
C ILE A 231 -1.28 19.71 -3.14
N GLN A 232 -1.80 19.65 -4.36
CA GLN A 232 -2.46 20.79 -4.99
C GLN A 232 -3.67 21.25 -4.20
N LEU A 233 -4.55 20.30 -3.79
CA LEU A 233 -5.74 20.64 -3.00
C LEU A 233 -5.40 21.23 -1.64
N LEU A 234 -4.35 20.70 -0.98
CA LEU A 234 -3.82 21.29 0.24
C LEU A 234 -3.32 22.71 0.01
N ALA A 235 -2.58 22.95 -1.09
CA ALA A 235 -2.08 24.29 -1.41
C ALA A 235 -3.21 25.32 -1.56
N PHE A 236 -4.32 24.96 -2.23
CA PHE A 236 -5.49 25.84 -2.34
C PHE A 236 -6.14 26.12 -0.97
N ARG A 237 -6.23 25.10 -0.10
CA ARG A 237 -6.80 25.30 1.25
C ARG A 237 -5.87 26.10 2.15
N LEU A 238 -4.56 25.84 2.10
CA LEU A 238 -3.54 26.56 2.86
C LEU A 238 -3.56 28.06 2.49
N THR A 239 -3.73 28.39 1.20
CA THR A 239 -3.88 29.79 0.78
C THR A 239 -5.04 30.48 1.50
N LYS A 240 -6.23 29.89 1.45
CA LYS A 240 -7.42 30.47 2.10
C LYS A 240 -7.23 30.60 3.60
N GLY A 241 -6.62 29.63 4.25
CA GLY A 241 -6.34 29.68 5.69
C GLY A 241 -5.36 30.80 6.04
N LEU A 242 -4.28 30.96 5.26
CA LEU A 242 -3.30 32.02 5.49
C LEU A 242 -3.89 33.43 5.22
N GLU A 243 -4.72 33.59 4.19
CA GLU A 243 -5.47 34.82 3.93
C GLU A 243 -6.43 35.16 5.10
N SER A 244 -6.93 34.16 5.81
CA SER A 244 -7.75 34.29 7.02
C SER A 244 -6.91 34.42 8.31
N GLY A 245 -5.58 34.48 8.22
CA GLY A 245 -4.69 34.65 9.37
C GLY A 245 -4.48 33.37 10.18
N ILE A 246 -4.89 32.19 9.69
CA ILE A 246 -4.72 30.90 10.40
C ILE A 246 -3.28 30.41 10.20
N PRO A 247 -2.51 30.15 11.29
CA PRO A 247 -1.14 29.66 11.22
C PRO A 247 -1.04 28.32 10.48
N LEU A 248 0.11 28.06 9.83
CA LEU A 248 0.35 26.85 9.05
C LEU A 248 0.14 25.58 9.88
N ALA A 249 0.67 25.57 11.08
CA ALA A 249 0.58 24.42 12.01
C ALA A 249 -0.88 24.08 12.37
N GLU A 250 -1.70 25.09 12.66
CA GLU A 250 -3.11 24.93 12.99
C GLU A 250 -3.90 24.38 11.81
N GLN A 251 -3.61 24.84 10.59
CA GLN A 251 -4.24 24.32 9.39
C GLN A 251 -3.94 22.83 9.18
N PHE A 252 -2.70 22.37 9.40
CA PHE A 252 -2.36 20.94 9.31
C PHE A 252 -2.98 20.11 10.43
N GLN A 253 -3.15 20.66 11.63
CA GLN A 253 -3.80 19.98 12.75
C GLN A 253 -5.27 19.66 12.46
N SER A 254 -5.93 20.42 11.61
CA SER A 254 -7.34 20.21 11.23
C SER A 254 -7.59 18.93 10.42
N TYR A 255 -6.54 18.31 9.86
CA TYR A 255 -6.65 17.10 9.04
C TYR A 255 -6.33 15.84 9.82
N THR A 256 -7.28 14.93 9.94
CA THR A 256 -7.13 13.66 10.67
C THR A 256 -6.17 12.66 10.01
N PHE A 257 -5.84 12.86 8.73
CA PHE A 257 -4.89 12.00 8.01
C PHE A 257 -3.42 12.41 8.17
N PHE A 258 -3.14 13.43 9.00
CA PHE A 258 -1.80 13.68 9.51
C PHE A 258 -1.67 13.20 10.96
N THR A 259 -0.43 12.94 11.39
CA THR A 259 -0.15 12.63 12.80
C THR A 259 -0.19 13.91 13.64
N GLU A 260 -0.53 13.79 14.92
CA GLU A 260 -0.55 14.93 15.85
C GLU A 260 0.81 15.62 15.95
N ASP A 261 1.90 14.84 15.89
CA ASP A 261 3.26 15.37 15.94
C ASP A 261 3.59 16.29 14.75
N PHE A 262 2.91 16.15 13.62
CA PHE A 262 3.23 16.91 12.41
C PHE A 262 3.05 18.42 12.60
N SER A 263 1.94 18.84 13.20
CA SER A 263 1.68 20.26 13.50
C SER A 263 2.69 20.81 14.53
N GLN A 264 3.09 20.01 15.51
CA GLN A 264 4.09 20.41 16.50
C GLN A 264 5.47 20.61 15.90
N ILE A 265 5.88 19.76 14.95
CA ILE A 265 7.14 19.92 14.21
C ILE A 265 7.14 21.20 13.37
N ILE A 266 6.01 21.56 12.76
CA ILE A 266 5.88 22.83 12.04
C ILE A 266 6.10 24.00 13.00
N LEU A 267 5.41 24.03 14.15
CA LEU A 267 5.57 25.09 15.16
C LEU A 267 7.02 25.21 15.65
N GLN A 268 7.66 24.09 15.96
CA GLN A 268 9.05 24.08 16.40
C GLN A 268 10.01 24.57 15.32
N GLY A 269 9.79 24.14 14.07
CA GLY A 269 10.60 24.52 12.91
C GLY A 269 10.48 26.01 12.60
N GLU A 270 9.26 26.58 12.67
CA GLU A 270 9.01 28.02 12.53
C GLU A 270 9.71 28.81 13.64
N ALA A 271 9.53 28.41 14.90
CA ALA A 271 10.15 29.08 16.05
C ALA A 271 11.69 29.08 16.00
N LYS A 272 12.31 28.03 15.46
CA LYS A 272 13.78 27.90 15.29
C LYS A 272 14.28 28.55 14.00
N GLY A 273 13.42 28.96 13.07
CA GLY A 273 13.81 29.40 11.73
C GLY A 273 14.47 28.30 10.88
N GLN A 274 14.21 27.04 11.17
CA GLN A 274 14.81 25.85 10.50
C GLN A 274 13.76 24.83 10.04
N LEU A 275 12.59 25.33 9.61
CA LEU A 275 11.43 24.50 9.26
C LEU A 275 11.78 23.39 8.24
N GLY A 276 12.58 23.71 7.21
CA GLY A 276 13.00 22.71 6.21
C GLY A 276 13.75 21.53 6.81
N LYS A 277 14.71 21.79 7.71
CA LYS A 277 15.50 20.73 8.37
C LYS A 277 14.66 19.88 9.30
N GLU A 278 13.80 20.51 10.11
CA GLU A 278 12.91 19.79 11.04
C GLU A 278 11.92 18.90 10.27
N LEU A 279 11.34 19.39 9.17
CA LEU A 279 10.44 18.60 8.33
C LEU A 279 11.15 17.42 7.65
N LEU A 280 12.37 17.60 7.13
CA LEU A 280 13.14 16.51 6.53
C LEU A 280 13.52 15.45 7.58
N PHE A 281 13.95 15.87 8.75
CA PHE A 281 14.25 14.97 9.86
C PHE A 281 13.00 14.19 10.29
N TYR A 282 11.88 14.88 10.52
CA TYR A 282 10.60 14.27 10.84
C TYR A 282 10.13 13.29 9.77
N SER A 283 10.24 13.65 8.49
CA SER A 283 9.90 12.76 7.38
C SER A 283 10.69 11.44 7.44
N SER A 284 11.99 11.53 7.68
CA SER A 284 12.88 10.36 7.76
C SER A 284 12.52 9.46 8.94
N LEU A 285 12.26 10.04 10.11
CA LEU A 285 11.88 9.33 11.33
C LEU A 285 10.52 8.64 11.17
N THR A 286 9.52 9.39 10.71
CA THR A 286 8.15 8.89 10.53
C THR A 286 8.08 7.78 9.49
N ARG A 287 8.90 7.87 8.42
CA ARG A 287 9.05 6.80 7.41
C ARG A 287 9.64 5.53 8.02
N ARG A 288 10.67 5.64 8.88
CA ARG A 288 11.22 4.48 9.60
C ARG A 288 10.15 3.84 10.50
N HIS A 289 9.40 4.64 11.23
CA HIS A 289 8.30 4.15 12.07
C HIS A 289 7.20 3.44 11.26
N PHE A 290 6.88 3.96 10.07
CA PHE A 290 5.95 3.31 9.14
C PHE A 290 6.43 1.91 8.75
N PHE A 291 7.69 1.76 8.30
CA PHE A 291 8.24 0.45 7.91
C PHE A 291 8.39 -0.50 9.11
N GLN A 292 8.78 -0.01 10.28
CA GLN A 292 8.82 -0.83 11.50
C GLN A 292 7.43 -1.40 11.86
N LYS A 293 6.37 -0.61 11.71
CA LYS A 293 4.99 -1.10 11.93
C LYS A 293 4.58 -2.13 10.89
N ILE A 294 4.92 -1.91 9.62
CA ILE A 294 4.70 -2.90 8.56
C ILE A 294 5.37 -4.22 8.92
N ASN A 295 6.66 -4.19 9.26
CA ASN A 295 7.40 -5.40 9.64
C ASN A 295 6.80 -6.10 10.85
N ARG A 296 6.33 -5.35 11.87
CA ARG A 296 5.64 -5.93 13.02
C ARG A 296 4.35 -6.65 12.60
N ILE A 297 3.54 -6.08 11.72
CA ILE A 297 2.33 -6.72 11.19
C ILE A 297 2.69 -7.99 10.42
N LEU A 298 3.75 -7.98 9.60
CA LEU A 298 4.22 -9.17 8.89
C LEU A 298 4.51 -10.33 9.83
N HIS A 299 5.19 -10.08 10.94
CA HIS A 299 5.51 -11.12 11.93
C HIS A 299 4.27 -11.73 12.59
N TRP A 300 3.17 -10.97 12.71
CA TRP A 300 1.91 -11.49 13.26
C TRP A 300 1.09 -12.32 12.25
N ILE A 301 1.35 -12.16 10.96
CA ILE A 301 0.64 -12.92 9.91
C ILE A 301 0.85 -14.43 10.11
N GLN A 302 2.08 -14.85 10.34
CA GLN A 302 2.43 -16.26 10.47
C GLN A 302 1.73 -16.95 11.67
N PRO A 303 1.81 -16.47 12.91
CA PRO A 303 1.05 -17.02 14.04
C PRO A 303 -0.45 -17.10 13.77
N LEU A 304 -1.03 -16.05 13.18
CA LEU A 304 -2.47 -16.00 12.88
C LEU A 304 -2.89 -17.12 11.92
N PHE A 305 -2.11 -17.34 10.84
CA PHE A 305 -2.34 -18.46 9.93
C PHE A 305 -2.23 -19.81 10.62
N PHE A 306 -1.22 -20.02 11.49
CA PHE A 306 -1.07 -21.27 12.21
C PHE A 306 -2.23 -21.55 13.17
N PHE A 307 -2.72 -20.52 13.88
CA PHE A 307 -3.91 -20.67 14.72
C PHE A 307 -5.15 -21.02 13.90
N GLY A 308 -5.34 -20.39 12.74
CA GLY A 308 -6.44 -20.71 11.82
C GLY A 308 -6.37 -22.15 11.30
N ILE A 309 -5.18 -22.59 10.91
CA ILE A 309 -4.94 -23.96 10.43
C ILE A 309 -5.14 -24.99 11.55
N ALA A 310 -4.60 -24.73 12.74
CA ALA A 310 -4.78 -25.60 13.90
C ALA A 310 -6.28 -25.73 14.27
N GLY A 311 -7.00 -24.62 14.29
CA GLY A 311 -8.44 -24.61 14.50
C GLY A 311 -9.19 -25.42 13.44
N LEU A 312 -8.81 -25.31 12.17
CA LEU A 312 -9.43 -26.07 11.09
C LEU A 312 -9.13 -27.58 11.22
N ILE A 313 -7.92 -27.97 11.60
CA ILE A 313 -7.56 -29.38 11.88
C ILE A 313 -8.41 -29.92 13.03
N LEU A 314 -8.51 -29.20 14.15
CA LEU A 314 -9.35 -29.60 15.28
C LEU A 314 -10.81 -29.76 14.88
N LEU A 315 -11.30 -28.87 14.03
CA LEU A 315 -12.69 -28.88 13.54
C LEU A 315 -12.95 -30.10 12.64
N ILE A 316 -12.00 -30.46 11.77
CA ILE A 316 -12.06 -31.67 10.94
C ILE A 316 -12.07 -32.92 11.84
N TYR A 317 -11.15 -32.95 12.81
CA TYR A 317 -11.01 -34.06 13.73
C TYR A 317 -12.29 -34.28 14.56
N ALA A 318 -12.83 -33.19 15.11
CA ALA A 318 -14.09 -33.23 15.84
C ALA A 318 -15.27 -33.63 14.95
N ALA A 319 -15.33 -33.18 13.70
CA ALA A 319 -16.40 -33.55 12.76
C ALA A 319 -16.43 -35.02 12.40
N ILE A 320 -15.29 -35.72 12.45
CA ILE A 320 -15.18 -37.14 12.13
C ILE A 320 -15.34 -38.01 13.37
N LEU A 321 -14.64 -37.68 14.46
CA LEU A 321 -14.54 -38.53 15.66
C LEU A 321 -15.74 -38.43 16.58
N LEU A 322 -16.28 -37.24 16.81
CA LEU A 322 -17.44 -37.08 17.72
C LEU A 322 -18.64 -37.94 17.31
N PRO A 323 -19.04 -38.03 16.02
CA PRO A 323 -20.12 -38.91 15.64
C PRO A 323 -19.80 -40.40 15.80
N VAL A 324 -18.54 -40.80 15.60
CA VAL A 324 -18.12 -42.22 15.72
C VAL A 324 -18.12 -42.65 17.18
N TYR A 325 -17.60 -41.82 18.09
CA TYR A 325 -17.53 -42.17 19.53
C TYR A 325 -18.88 -42.02 20.24
N GLY A 326 -19.72 -41.02 19.85
CA GLY A 326 -21.05 -40.83 20.46
C GLY A 326 -21.97 -42.04 20.32
N ASN A 327 -21.87 -42.78 19.22
CA ASN A 327 -22.69 -44.00 19.01
C ASN A 327 -22.17 -45.25 19.72
N ILE A 328 -20.87 -45.27 20.13
CA ILE A 328 -20.34 -46.41 20.90
C ILE A 328 -20.92 -46.41 22.31
N GLU A 329 -21.23 -45.28 22.89
CA GLU A 329 -21.91 -45.18 24.19
C GLU A 329 -23.36 -45.69 24.12
N GLU A 330 -24.11 -45.41 23.03
CA GLU A 330 -25.50 -45.88 22.84
C GLU A 330 -25.58 -47.39 22.59
N VAL A 331 -24.53 -48.03 22.08
CA VAL A 331 -24.48 -49.50 21.81
C VAL A 331 -24.06 -50.30 23.04
N LEU A 332 -23.43 -49.62 24.03
CA LEU A 332 -22.96 -50.27 25.27
C LEU A 332 -23.95 -50.14 26.45
N LEU A 333 -25.03 -49.41 26.30
CA LEU A 333 -26.14 -49.27 27.22
C LEU A 333 -27.35 -50.05 26.72
#